data_c083d98e392119a1cf5c2130429e23b7
#
_entry.id   c083d98e392119a1cf5c2130429e23b7
#
_cell.length_a   1.000
_cell.length_b   1.000
_cell.length_c   1.000
_cell.angle_alpha   90.00
_cell.angle_beta   90.00
_cell.angle_gamma   90.00
#
_symmetry.space_group_name_H-M   'P 1'
#
loop_
_entity.id
_entity.type
_entity.pdbx_description
1 polymer ?
#
loop_
_entity_poly.entity_id
_entity_poly.type
_entity_poly.pdbx_seq_one_letter_code
_entity_poly.pdbx_strand_id
1 'polypeptide(L)'
;VSAEKTGESFSVRLEGGDILSSKLLILATGVRDELPDVPGLAERWGKSVFHCPYCHGYELDRGPLGVLACGEISMHHALLIPEWGPTTLFLNGAFEPGEEQLNQLRERGVKIEREMVSEITGKAGVKLEDGRTIELAGLFVASRTTPSSPLAEELGCEIAESPLGLYVGTNDMKETSVNGVLACGDLARAAGNVTFAISDGAMAGLSAHRSLVFGHS
;
A
#
# COMPACT_ATOMS: atom_id res chain seq x y z
N VAL A 1 -18.81 -1.17 -11.67
CA VAL A 1 -18.39 -0.14 -12.65
C VAL A 1 -17.51 -0.81 -13.69
N SER A 2 -17.72 -0.53 -14.98
CA SER A 2 -16.86 -0.98 -16.09
C SER A 2 -16.59 0.18 -17.05
N ALA A 3 -15.50 0.11 -17.80
CA ALA A 3 -15.19 1.10 -18.82
C ALA A 3 -14.66 0.42 -20.08
N GLU A 4 -15.04 0.96 -21.23
CA GLU A 4 -14.57 0.49 -22.53
C GLU A 4 -14.24 1.66 -23.45
N LYS A 5 -13.28 1.46 -24.36
CA LYS A 5 -12.94 2.44 -25.38
C LYS A 5 -13.83 2.22 -26.60
N THR A 6 -14.54 3.27 -27.04
CA THR A 6 -15.45 3.25 -28.19
C THR A 6 -15.01 4.31 -29.18
N GLY A 7 -14.19 3.92 -30.16
CA GLY A 7 -13.57 4.85 -31.10
C GLY A 7 -12.61 5.83 -30.38
N GLU A 8 -12.88 7.13 -30.48
CA GLU A 8 -12.10 8.19 -29.82
C GLU A 8 -12.65 8.60 -28.44
N SER A 9 -13.64 7.86 -27.92
CA SER A 9 -14.30 8.15 -26.64
C SER A 9 -14.28 6.93 -25.74
N PHE A 10 -14.66 7.13 -24.48
CA PHE A 10 -14.83 6.08 -23.49
C PHE A 10 -16.29 6.03 -23.04
N SER A 11 -16.79 4.81 -22.85
CA SER A 11 -18.10 4.52 -22.27
C SER A 11 -17.88 3.94 -20.88
N VAL A 12 -18.44 4.58 -19.85
CA VAL A 12 -18.33 4.16 -18.45
C VAL A 12 -19.71 3.76 -17.95
N ARG A 13 -19.89 2.51 -17.55
CA ARG A 13 -21.12 2.01 -16.93
C ARG A 13 -21.00 2.06 -15.40
N LEU A 14 -21.91 2.77 -14.77
CA LEU A 14 -22.04 2.86 -13.32
C LEU A 14 -22.83 1.68 -12.74
N GLU A 15 -22.72 1.43 -11.42
CA GLU A 15 -23.47 0.38 -10.72
C GLU A 15 -24.98 0.49 -10.91
N GLY A 16 -25.52 1.70 -10.97
CA GLY A 16 -26.94 1.97 -11.23
C GLY A 16 -27.40 1.67 -12.65
N GLY A 17 -26.48 1.27 -13.57
CA GLY A 17 -26.78 0.98 -14.97
C GLY A 17 -26.65 2.17 -15.91
N ASP A 18 -26.46 3.37 -15.39
CA ASP A 18 -26.23 4.57 -16.20
C ASP A 18 -24.91 4.46 -16.98
N ILE A 19 -24.93 5.00 -18.21
CA ILE A 19 -23.77 5.03 -19.08
C ILE A 19 -23.37 6.48 -19.32
N LEU A 20 -22.11 6.77 -19.01
CA LEU A 20 -21.49 8.06 -19.26
C LEU A 20 -20.49 7.96 -20.42
N SER A 21 -20.43 8.97 -21.26
CA SER A 21 -19.44 9.06 -22.33
C SER A 21 -18.45 10.19 -22.03
N SER A 22 -17.16 9.96 -22.28
CA SER A 22 -16.10 10.96 -22.11
C SER A 22 -15.01 10.80 -23.18
N LYS A 23 -14.28 11.90 -23.43
CA LYS A 23 -13.10 11.85 -24.33
C LYS A 23 -11.85 11.35 -23.62
N LEU A 24 -11.76 11.51 -22.31
CA LEU A 24 -10.62 11.13 -21.48
C LEU A 24 -11.13 10.47 -20.20
N LEU A 25 -10.32 9.59 -19.62
CA LEU A 25 -10.54 9.02 -18.30
C LEU A 25 -9.35 9.33 -17.39
N ILE A 26 -9.64 9.67 -16.13
CA ILE A 26 -8.65 9.73 -15.06
C ILE A 26 -9.00 8.65 -14.05
N LEU A 27 -8.14 7.65 -13.92
CA LEU A 27 -8.28 6.57 -12.96
C LEU A 27 -7.62 6.99 -11.63
N ALA A 28 -8.43 7.17 -10.61
CA ALA A 28 -8.02 7.56 -9.26
C ALA A 28 -8.58 6.58 -8.21
N THR A 29 -8.64 5.30 -8.55
CA THR A 29 -9.32 4.27 -7.77
C THR A 29 -8.53 3.79 -6.55
N GLY A 30 -7.25 4.14 -6.44
CA GLY A 30 -6.40 3.71 -5.35
C GLY A 30 -6.04 2.23 -5.41
N VAL A 31 -5.60 1.70 -4.28
CA VAL A 31 -5.12 0.33 -4.12
C VAL A 31 -5.83 -0.38 -2.97
N ARG A 32 -5.74 -1.71 -2.95
CA ARG A 32 -6.13 -2.57 -1.85
C ARG A 32 -4.89 -3.19 -1.24
N ASP A 33 -4.80 -3.18 0.09
CA ASP A 33 -3.76 -3.88 0.83
C ASP A 33 -4.04 -5.38 0.91
N GLU A 34 -3.02 -6.18 0.60
CA GLU A 34 -3.01 -7.62 0.82
C GLU A 34 -2.42 -7.88 2.21
N LEU A 35 -3.29 -8.14 3.17
CA LEU A 35 -2.90 -8.38 4.56
C LEU A 35 -2.58 -9.85 4.78
N PRO A 36 -1.60 -10.19 5.67
CA PRO A 36 -1.40 -11.57 6.09
C PRO A 36 -2.65 -12.10 6.82
N ASP A 37 -2.92 -13.39 6.62
CA ASP A 37 -4.06 -14.08 7.25
C ASP A 37 -3.71 -14.41 8.71
N VAL A 38 -3.78 -13.38 9.56
CA VAL A 38 -3.62 -13.49 11.02
C VAL A 38 -4.91 -13.03 11.68
N PRO A 39 -5.57 -13.89 12.48
CA PRO A 39 -6.79 -13.54 13.18
C PRO A 39 -6.68 -12.20 13.93
N GLY A 40 -7.67 -11.33 13.80
CA GLY A 40 -7.70 -10.04 14.48
C GLY A 40 -6.87 -8.93 13.83
N LEU A 41 -6.10 -9.20 12.78
CA LEU A 41 -5.27 -8.19 12.13
C LEU A 41 -6.12 -7.22 11.29
N ALA A 42 -6.99 -7.75 10.44
CA ALA A 42 -7.79 -6.95 9.51
C ALA A 42 -8.72 -5.94 10.22
N GLU A 43 -9.31 -6.30 11.36
CA GLU A 43 -10.18 -5.43 12.14
C GLU A 43 -9.44 -4.23 12.75
N ARG A 44 -8.11 -4.33 12.85
CA ARG A 44 -7.20 -3.32 13.43
C ARG A 44 -6.45 -2.52 12.38
N TRP A 45 -6.57 -2.90 11.11
CA TRP A 45 -5.93 -2.20 10.01
C TRP A 45 -6.37 -0.74 9.94
N GLY A 46 -5.39 0.17 9.86
CA GLY A 46 -5.61 1.62 9.88
C GLY A 46 -6.02 2.21 11.24
N LYS A 47 -6.07 1.39 12.32
CA LYS A 47 -6.43 1.83 13.69
C LYS A 47 -5.28 1.67 14.67
N SER A 48 -4.66 0.48 14.68
CA SER A 48 -3.52 0.13 15.53
C SER A 48 -2.55 -0.83 14.85
N VAL A 49 -2.92 -1.34 13.67
CA VAL A 49 -2.05 -2.02 12.72
C VAL A 49 -1.90 -1.13 11.50
N PHE A 50 -0.66 -0.85 11.09
CA PHE A 50 -0.33 0.19 10.12
C PHE A 50 0.69 -0.32 9.09
N HIS A 51 0.71 0.34 7.95
CA HIS A 51 1.75 0.17 6.94
C HIS A 51 2.90 1.19 7.14
N CYS A 52 2.57 2.47 7.34
CA CYS A 52 3.52 3.57 7.23
C CYS A 52 3.83 4.23 8.58
N PRO A 53 5.10 4.18 9.06
CA PRO A 53 5.47 4.83 10.31
C PRO A 53 5.47 6.36 10.22
N TYR A 54 5.74 6.94 9.07
CA TYR A 54 5.66 8.39 8.87
C TYR A 54 4.24 8.93 9.01
N CYS A 55 3.24 8.07 8.79
CA CYS A 55 1.82 8.46 8.91
C CYS A 55 1.30 8.31 10.34
N HIS A 56 1.80 7.34 11.11
CA HIS A 56 1.20 6.94 12.39
C HIS A 56 2.19 6.79 13.55
N GLY A 57 3.50 6.81 13.28
CA GLY A 57 4.50 6.53 14.32
C GLY A 57 4.54 7.57 15.44
N TYR A 58 4.25 8.83 15.12
CA TYR A 58 4.28 9.92 16.10
C TYR A 58 3.22 9.76 17.19
N GLU A 59 2.00 9.36 16.82
CA GLU A 59 0.87 9.19 17.73
C GLU A 59 0.99 7.96 18.64
N LEU A 60 1.98 7.10 18.40
CA LEU A 60 2.26 5.93 19.25
C LEU A 60 3.13 6.26 20.47
N ASP A 61 3.50 7.55 20.64
CA ASP A 61 4.11 8.16 21.82
C ASP A 61 5.32 7.37 22.37
N ARG A 62 6.19 6.93 21.46
CA ARG A 62 7.38 6.12 21.77
C ARG A 62 7.10 4.84 22.57
N GLY A 63 5.87 4.37 22.53
CA GLY A 63 5.48 3.10 23.15
C GLY A 63 6.13 1.89 22.47
N PRO A 64 5.95 0.68 23.04
CA PRO A 64 6.46 -0.54 22.42
C PRO A 64 5.80 -0.80 21.07
N LEU A 65 6.59 -1.04 20.02
CA LEU A 65 6.16 -1.22 18.65
C LEU A 65 6.48 -2.64 18.18
N GLY A 66 5.67 -3.14 17.25
CA GLY A 66 5.90 -4.41 16.59
C GLY A 66 6.06 -4.26 15.09
N VAL A 67 6.79 -5.18 14.49
CA VAL A 67 6.81 -5.45 13.05
C VAL A 67 6.44 -6.90 12.84
N LEU A 68 5.31 -7.14 12.16
CA LEU A 68 4.93 -8.50 11.75
C LEU A 68 5.54 -8.77 10.37
N ALA A 69 6.37 -9.79 10.30
CA ALA A 69 7.06 -10.13 9.06
C ALA A 69 6.11 -10.79 8.05
N CYS A 70 6.24 -10.35 6.78
CA CYS A 70 5.59 -10.91 5.60
C CYS A 70 6.60 -11.43 4.57
N GLY A 71 7.88 -11.51 4.95
CA GLY A 71 9.03 -11.85 4.12
C GLY A 71 10.20 -10.93 4.37
N GLU A 72 11.26 -11.04 3.59
CA GLU A 72 12.49 -10.23 3.75
C GLU A 72 12.26 -8.72 3.64
N ILE A 73 11.23 -8.29 2.92
CA ILE A 73 10.85 -6.86 2.82
C ILE A 73 10.57 -6.24 4.20
N SER A 74 10.18 -7.05 5.18
CA SER A 74 9.91 -6.59 6.55
C SER A 74 11.18 -6.12 7.29
N MET A 75 12.38 -6.46 6.79
CA MET A 75 13.64 -5.92 7.29
C MET A 75 13.69 -4.39 7.19
N HIS A 76 13.13 -3.81 6.11
CA HIS A 76 13.04 -2.36 5.98
C HIS A 76 12.28 -1.72 7.16
N HIS A 77 11.12 -2.27 7.50
CA HIS A 77 10.34 -1.82 8.67
C HIS A 77 11.10 -2.07 9.99
N ALA A 78 11.67 -3.26 10.17
CA ALA A 78 12.38 -3.63 11.38
C ALA A 78 13.58 -2.70 11.68
N LEU A 79 14.25 -2.19 10.64
CA LEU A 79 15.35 -1.24 10.77
C LEU A 79 14.89 0.23 10.90
N LEU A 80 13.72 0.57 10.39
CA LEU A 80 13.19 1.93 10.38
C LEU A 80 12.37 2.26 11.63
N ILE A 81 11.48 1.36 12.06
CA ILE A 81 10.52 1.56 13.16
C ILE A 81 11.17 1.93 14.51
N PRO A 82 12.41 1.51 14.84
CA PRO A 82 13.08 1.93 16.08
C PRO A 82 13.23 3.44 16.28
N GLU A 83 13.09 4.25 15.24
CA GLU A 83 13.08 5.72 15.36
C GLU A 83 11.86 6.24 16.16
N TRP A 84 10.77 5.46 16.20
CA TRP A 84 9.52 5.82 16.88
C TRP A 84 9.33 5.14 18.24
N GLY A 85 10.06 4.06 18.54
CA GLY A 85 9.94 3.37 19.85
C GLY A 85 10.65 2.02 19.89
N PRO A 86 10.72 1.41 21.10
CA PRO A 86 11.29 0.07 21.27
C PRO A 86 10.56 -0.94 20.38
N THR A 87 11.30 -1.66 19.55
CA THR A 87 10.72 -2.46 18.47
C THR A 87 10.97 -3.94 18.66
N THR A 88 9.96 -4.77 18.40
CA THR A 88 10.03 -6.22 18.29
C THR A 88 9.66 -6.66 16.88
N LEU A 89 10.54 -7.42 16.22
CA LEU A 89 10.28 -8.09 14.96
C LEU A 89 9.73 -9.49 15.24
N PHE A 90 8.49 -9.74 14.85
CA PHE A 90 7.86 -11.05 14.87
C PHE A 90 8.11 -11.75 13.54
N LEU A 91 8.97 -12.75 13.51
CA LEU A 91 9.32 -13.45 12.27
C LEU A 91 8.16 -14.26 11.70
N ASN A 92 7.31 -14.82 12.57
CA ASN A 92 6.09 -15.55 12.21
C ASN A 92 6.31 -16.57 11.07
N GLY A 93 7.50 -17.19 11.03
CA GLY A 93 7.86 -18.15 9.99
C GLY A 93 8.02 -17.56 8.57
N ALA A 94 7.90 -16.24 8.38
CA ALA A 94 7.90 -15.62 7.07
C ALA A 94 9.29 -15.60 6.39
N PHE A 95 10.35 -15.52 7.18
CA PHE A 95 11.75 -15.63 6.72
C PHE A 95 12.68 -15.85 7.91
N GLU A 96 13.94 -16.19 7.65
CA GLU A 96 14.99 -16.29 8.67
C GLU A 96 16.10 -15.27 8.33
N PRO A 97 16.38 -14.28 9.21
CA PRO A 97 17.43 -13.30 8.98
C PRO A 97 18.82 -13.94 8.94
N GLY A 98 19.62 -13.57 7.93
CA GLY A 98 21.03 -13.94 7.86
C GLY A 98 21.90 -13.21 8.89
N GLU A 99 23.18 -13.58 9.01
CA GLU A 99 24.10 -12.99 10.01
C GLU A 99 24.21 -11.47 9.90
N GLU A 100 24.28 -10.93 8.69
CA GLU A 100 24.34 -9.49 8.45
C GLU A 100 23.06 -8.77 8.93
N GLN A 101 21.91 -9.33 8.60
CA GLN A 101 20.59 -8.81 9.03
C GLN A 101 20.44 -8.87 10.56
N LEU A 102 20.89 -9.98 11.19
CA LEU A 102 20.90 -10.11 12.65
C LEU A 102 21.80 -9.07 13.32
N ASN A 103 22.95 -8.74 12.73
CA ASN A 103 23.84 -7.68 13.22
C ASN A 103 23.15 -6.30 13.10
N GLN A 104 22.55 -5.97 11.96
CA GLN A 104 21.81 -4.73 11.76
C GLN A 104 20.66 -4.59 12.76
N LEU A 105 19.87 -5.65 12.99
CA LEU A 105 18.77 -5.64 13.97
C LEU A 105 19.28 -5.40 15.39
N ARG A 106 20.42 -6.03 15.75
CA ARG A 106 21.06 -5.86 17.05
C ARG A 106 21.55 -4.42 17.26
N GLU A 107 22.23 -3.84 16.26
CA GLU A 107 22.71 -2.45 16.29
C GLU A 107 21.56 -1.46 16.46
N ARG A 108 20.38 -1.76 15.88
CA ARG A 108 19.16 -0.96 16.01
C ARG A 108 18.37 -1.26 17.30
N GLY A 109 18.82 -2.18 18.14
CA GLY A 109 18.14 -2.57 19.38
C GLY A 109 16.81 -3.28 19.19
N VAL A 110 16.60 -3.91 18.02
CA VAL A 110 15.38 -4.65 17.69
C VAL A 110 15.39 -5.99 18.40
N LYS A 111 14.31 -6.30 19.12
CA LYS A 111 14.07 -7.64 19.66
C LYS A 111 13.50 -8.54 18.58
N ILE A 112 13.92 -9.81 18.57
CA ILE A 112 13.40 -10.78 17.60
C ILE A 112 12.57 -11.79 18.36
N GLU A 113 11.30 -11.94 17.95
CA GLU A 113 10.41 -13.01 18.40
C GLU A 113 10.26 -14.04 17.26
N ARG A 114 10.56 -15.31 17.57
CA ARG A 114 10.55 -16.41 16.60
C ARG A 114 9.30 -17.27 16.68
N GLU A 115 8.59 -17.18 17.83
CA GLU A 115 7.37 -17.93 18.02
C GLU A 115 6.29 -17.45 17.03
N MET A 116 5.46 -18.37 16.60
CA MET A 116 4.37 -18.09 15.66
C MET A 116 3.30 -17.21 16.30
N VAL A 117 2.76 -16.29 15.52
CA VAL A 117 1.66 -15.41 15.92
C VAL A 117 0.33 -16.13 15.69
N SER A 118 -0.44 -16.34 16.76
CA SER A 118 -1.75 -16.97 16.69
C SER A 118 -2.90 -15.98 16.45
N GLU A 119 -2.78 -14.75 16.99
CA GLU A 119 -3.86 -13.76 16.94
C GLU A 119 -3.34 -12.35 17.30
N ILE A 120 -3.97 -11.31 16.74
CA ILE A 120 -3.82 -9.94 17.21
C ILE A 120 -5.02 -9.58 18.09
N THR A 121 -4.77 -9.19 19.35
CA THR A 121 -5.80 -8.96 20.39
C THR A 121 -5.77 -7.53 20.92
N GLY A 122 -6.76 -7.15 21.69
CA GLY A 122 -6.82 -5.84 22.34
C GLY A 122 -6.63 -4.69 21.35
N LYS A 123 -5.76 -3.72 21.68
CA LYS A 123 -5.39 -2.63 20.79
C LYS A 123 -4.42 -3.15 19.69
N ALA A 124 -3.26 -3.65 20.10
CA ALA A 124 -2.24 -4.24 19.22
C ALA A 124 -1.43 -5.32 19.96
N GLY A 125 -2.07 -6.10 20.82
CA GLY A 125 -1.45 -7.24 21.52
C GLY A 125 -1.18 -8.38 20.54
N VAL A 126 0.04 -8.85 20.46
CA VAL A 126 0.43 -10.00 19.66
C VAL A 126 0.44 -11.24 20.53
N LYS A 127 -0.53 -12.12 20.32
CA LYS A 127 -0.62 -13.41 21.00
C LYS A 127 0.15 -14.46 20.21
N LEU A 128 0.99 -15.21 20.91
CA LEU A 128 1.85 -16.24 20.35
C LEU A 128 1.24 -17.64 20.55
N GLU A 129 1.68 -18.63 19.78
CA GLU A 129 1.21 -20.01 19.92
C GLU A 129 1.61 -20.64 21.25
N ASP A 130 2.70 -20.19 21.90
CA ASP A 130 3.11 -20.62 23.23
C ASP A 130 2.27 -20.03 24.37
N GLY A 131 1.27 -19.21 24.05
CA GLY A 131 0.31 -18.61 24.99
C GLY A 131 0.76 -17.26 25.55
N ARG A 132 1.98 -16.78 25.29
CA ARG A 132 2.41 -15.42 25.65
C ARG A 132 1.65 -14.37 24.82
N THR A 133 1.44 -13.20 25.40
CA THR A 133 0.96 -12.01 24.70
C THR A 133 1.94 -10.87 24.89
N ILE A 134 2.33 -10.22 23.83
CA ILE A 134 3.20 -9.06 23.84
C ILE A 134 2.36 -7.82 23.50
N GLU A 135 2.13 -6.97 24.51
CA GLU A 135 1.34 -5.75 24.35
C GLU A 135 2.16 -4.66 23.65
N LEU A 136 1.55 -4.03 22.65
CA LEU A 136 2.17 -3.00 21.81
C LEU A 136 1.31 -1.74 21.77
N ALA A 137 1.95 -0.60 21.54
CA ALA A 137 1.28 0.65 21.21
C ALA A 137 0.74 0.63 19.77
N GLY A 138 1.45 -0.05 18.86
CA GLY A 138 1.08 -0.25 17.46
C GLY A 138 1.90 -1.37 16.81
N LEU A 139 1.33 -1.97 15.77
CA LEU A 139 1.94 -3.03 14.97
C LEU A 139 2.09 -2.53 13.53
N PHE A 140 3.24 -2.77 12.92
CA PHE A 140 3.51 -2.44 11.53
C PHE A 140 3.61 -3.70 10.67
N VAL A 141 3.03 -3.63 9.48
CA VAL A 141 3.01 -4.73 8.51
C VAL A 141 3.38 -4.21 7.13
N ALA A 142 4.33 -4.86 6.48
CA ALA A 142 4.69 -4.57 5.09
C ALA A 142 3.69 -5.26 4.15
N SER A 143 2.48 -4.69 4.01
CA SER A 143 1.49 -5.20 3.05
C SER A 143 1.95 -5.00 1.61
N ARG A 144 1.56 -5.92 0.72
CA ARG A 144 1.60 -5.67 -0.72
C ARG A 144 0.29 -4.99 -1.13
N THR A 145 0.35 -4.24 -2.23
CA THR A 145 -0.82 -3.55 -2.77
C THR A 145 -1.16 -4.03 -4.17
N THR A 146 -2.45 -4.03 -4.47
CA THR A 146 -2.99 -4.28 -5.82
C THR A 146 -3.98 -3.17 -6.19
N PRO A 147 -4.16 -2.85 -7.49
CA PRO A 147 -5.21 -1.92 -7.91
C PRO A 147 -6.56 -2.31 -7.32
N SER A 148 -7.28 -1.35 -6.73
CA SER A 148 -8.58 -1.63 -6.09
C SER A 148 -9.71 -1.86 -7.08
N SER A 149 -9.47 -1.60 -8.37
CA SER A 149 -10.44 -1.75 -9.46
C SER A 149 -9.77 -2.39 -10.67
N PRO A 150 -10.47 -3.26 -11.41
CA PRO A 150 -9.96 -3.90 -12.63
C PRO A 150 -9.94 -2.96 -13.85
N LEU A 151 -10.45 -1.72 -13.73
CA LEU A 151 -10.62 -0.81 -14.85
C LEU A 151 -9.34 -0.54 -15.65
N ALA A 152 -8.20 -0.44 -15.00
CA ALA A 152 -6.93 -0.22 -15.68
C ALA A 152 -6.54 -1.41 -16.58
N GLU A 153 -6.71 -2.63 -16.09
CA GLU A 153 -6.46 -3.87 -16.84
C GLU A 153 -7.49 -4.06 -17.97
N GLU A 154 -8.78 -3.83 -17.68
CA GLU A 154 -9.88 -3.93 -18.66
C GLU A 154 -9.66 -2.95 -19.84
N LEU A 155 -9.11 -1.77 -19.56
CA LEU A 155 -8.76 -0.76 -20.58
C LEU A 155 -7.45 -1.07 -21.31
N GLY A 156 -6.67 -2.06 -20.85
CA GLY A 156 -5.40 -2.46 -21.44
C GLY A 156 -4.20 -1.59 -20.99
N CYS A 157 -4.31 -0.91 -19.85
CA CYS A 157 -3.18 -0.16 -19.29
C CYS A 157 -2.06 -1.10 -18.84
N GLU A 158 -0.82 -0.66 -19.01
CA GLU A 158 0.35 -1.37 -18.50
C GLU A 158 0.34 -1.37 -16.96
N ILE A 159 0.45 -2.57 -16.39
CA ILE A 159 0.60 -2.77 -14.94
C ILE A 159 2.07 -3.04 -14.67
N ALA A 160 2.67 -2.20 -13.85
CA ALA A 160 4.04 -2.35 -13.37
C ALA A 160 4.06 -3.02 -12.00
N GLU A 161 5.17 -3.69 -11.68
CA GLU A 161 5.38 -4.36 -10.40
C GLU A 161 6.53 -3.72 -9.63
N SER A 162 6.36 -3.65 -8.31
CA SER A 162 7.39 -3.25 -7.35
C SER A 162 7.44 -4.24 -6.19
N PRO A 163 8.46 -4.18 -5.31
CA PRO A 163 8.44 -4.97 -4.08
C PRO A 163 7.22 -4.73 -3.19
N LEU A 164 6.58 -3.56 -3.29
CA LEU A 164 5.38 -3.20 -2.52
C LEU A 164 4.07 -3.57 -3.22
N GLY A 165 4.10 -4.08 -4.45
CA GLY A 165 2.91 -4.54 -5.16
C GLY A 165 2.78 -3.99 -6.58
N LEU A 166 1.57 -4.06 -7.11
CA LEU A 166 1.22 -3.67 -8.48
C LEU A 166 0.71 -2.23 -8.54
N TYR A 167 1.04 -1.53 -9.62
CA TYR A 167 0.55 -0.19 -9.89
C TYR A 167 0.44 0.06 -11.40
N VAL A 168 -0.35 1.04 -11.80
CA VAL A 168 -0.48 1.43 -13.22
C VAL A 168 0.71 2.28 -13.63
N GLY A 169 1.43 1.86 -14.68
CA GLY A 169 2.53 2.60 -15.27
C GLY A 169 2.05 3.93 -15.87
N THR A 170 2.72 5.05 -15.52
CA THR A 170 2.43 6.37 -16.07
C THR A 170 3.71 7.15 -16.37
N ASN A 171 3.63 8.08 -17.30
CA ASN A 171 4.66 9.09 -17.50
C ASN A 171 4.54 10.26 -16.49
N ASP A 172 5.41 11.26 -16.59
CA ASP A 172 5.40 12.44 -15.68
C ASP A 172 4.11 13.25 -15.79
N MET A 173 3.40 13.18 -16.92
CA MET A 173 2.11 13.83 -17.16
C MET A 173 0.92 12.99 -16.73
N LYS A 174 1.16 11.86 -16.05
CA LYS A 174 0.14 10.91 -15.58
C LYS A 174 -0.64 10.20 -16.69
N GLU A 175 -0.11 10.18 -17.89
CA GLU A 175 -0.67 9.42 -19.00
C GLU A 175 -0.24 7.96 -18.88
N THR A 176 -1.18 7.03 -19.10
CA THR A 176 -0.94 5.59 -19.12
C THR A 176 -0.47 5.14 -20.50
N SER A 177 -0.22 3.85 -20.69
CA SER A 177 0.05 3.24 -21.99
C SER A 177 -1.13 3.34 -22.98
N VAL A 178 -2.34 3.67 -22.50
CA VAL A 178 -3.56 3.78 -23.31
C VAL A 178 -3.88 5.25 -23.57
N ASN A 179 -3.82 5.65 -24.83
CA ASN A 179 -4.14 7.03 -25.21
C ASN A 179 -5.54 7.44 -24.75
N GLY A 180 -5.62 8.56 -24.04
CA GLY A 180 -6.83 9.11 -23.45
C GLY A 180 -7.14 8.61 -22.03
N VAL A 181 -6.29 7.72 -21.48
CA VAL A 181 -6.40 7.26 -20.09
C VAL A 181 -5.25 7.76 -19.26
N LEU A 182 -5.54 8.46 -18.17
CA LEU A 182 -4.59 8.91 -17.17
C LEU A 182 -4.82 8.12 -15.88
N ALA A 183 -3.78 7.98 -15.05
CA ALA A 183 -3.90 7.39 -13.72
C ALA A 183 -3.12 8.22 -12.68
N CYS A 184 -3.65 8.31 -11.46
CA CYS A 184 -3.05 9.13 -10.42
C CYS A 184 -3.27 8.57 -9.02
N GLY A 185 -2.53 9.13 -8.05
CA GLY A 185 -2.56 8.69 -6.66
C GLY A 185 -1.91 7.32 -6.46
N ASP A 186 -2.32 6.61 -5.42
CA ASP A 186 -1.71 5.34 -5.04
C ASP A 186 -1.82 4.28 -6.14
N LEU A 187 -2.85 4.35 -6.98
CA LEU A 187 -2.99 3.50 -8.16
C LEU A 187 -1.79 3.57 -9.12
N ALA A 188 -1.16 4.74 -9.24
CA ALA A 188 -0.10 5.01 -10.20
C ALA A 188 1.29 5.18 -9.53
N ARG A 189 1.48 4.57 -8.35
CA ARG A 189 2.73 4.66 -7.57
C ARG A 189 3.09 3.36 -6.88
N ALA A 190 4.38 3.05 -6.88
CA ALA A 190 4.93 1.94 -6.11
C ALA A 190 4.77 2.15 -4.58
N ALA A 191 4.86 3.41 -4.12
CA ALA A 191 4.66 3.78 -2.72
C ALA A 191 3.85 5.08 -2.67
N GLY A 192 2.66 5.01 -2.09
CA GLY A 192 1.71 6.10 -2.02
C GLY A 192 1.70 6.81 -0.67
N ASN A 193 1.24 8.06 -0.68
CA ASN A 193 0.75 8.80 0.46
C ASN A 193 -0.19 9.91 0.00
N VAL A 194 -0.91 10.52 0.95
CA VAL A 194 -1.92 11.54 0.63
C VAL A 194 -1.36 12.76 -0.11
N THR A 195 -0.15 13.21 0.23
CA THR A 195 0.48 14.36 -0.42
C THR A 195 0.83 14.06 -1.88
N PHE A 196 1.35 12.87 -2.14
CA PHE A 196 1.62 12.43 -3.51
C PHE A 196 0.32 12.25 -4.30
N ALA A 197 -0.71 11.67 -3.69
CA ALA A 197 -2.00 11.49 -4.35
C ALA A 197 -2.63 12.83 -4.76
N ILE A 198 -2.56 13.86 -3.90
CA ILE A 198 -3.03 15.22 -4.22
C ILE A 198 -2.23 15.82 -5.39
N SER A 199 -0.91 15.74 -5.34
CA SER A 199 -0.03 16.23 -6.40
C SER A 199 -0.29 15.54 -7.74
N ASP A 200 -0.43 14.22 -7.73
CA ASP A 200 -0.72 13.44 -8.93
C ASP A 200 -2.10 13.77 -9.52
N GLY A 201 -3.10 13.94 -8.66
CA GLY A 201 -4.43 14.35 -9.09
C GLY A 201 -4.44 15.71 -9.79
N ALA A 202 -3.69 16.69 -9.24
CA ALA A 202 -3.52 17.99 -9.85
C ALA A 202 -2.83 17.89 -11.22
N MET A 203 -1.77 17.09 -11.32
CA MET A 203 -1.05 16.86 -12.58
C MET A 203 -1.93 16.16 -13.62
N ALA A 204 -2.65 15.11 -13.24
CA ALA A 204 -3.56 14.40 -14.13
C ALA A 204 -4.67 15.33 -14.67
N GLY A 205 -5.25 16.18 -13.81
CA GLY A 205 -6.26 17.16 -14.21
C GLY A 205 -5.70 18.20 -15.20
N LEU A 206 -4.49 18.71 -14.94
CA LEU A 206 -3.80 19.64 -15.84
C LEU A 206 -3.53 18.99 -17.22
N SER A 207 -3.03 17.76 -17.22
CA SER A 207 -2.71 17.01 -18.43
C SER A 207 -3.96 16.73 -19.27
N ALA A 208 -5.03 16.27 -18.61
CA ALA A 208 -6.32 16.03 -19.26
C ALA A 208 -6.87 17.32 -19.90
N HIS A 209 -6.83 18.44 -19.18
CA HIS A 209 -7.30 19.73 -19.71
C HIS A 209 -6.47 20.16 -20.94
N ARG A 210 -5.12 20.07 -20.87
CA ARG A 210 -4.26 20.40 -22.02
C ARG A 210 -4.60 19.56 -23.24
N SER A 211 -4.76 18.26 -23.06
CA SER A 211 -5.12 17.33 -24.16
C SER A 211 -6.46 17.71 -24.81
N LEU A 212 -7.45 18.15 -24.01
CA LEU A 212 -8.73 18.59 -24.55
C LEU A 212 -8.65 19.91 -25.33
N VAL A 213 -7.75 20.82 -24.95
CA VAL A 213 -7.60 22.14 -25.58
C VAL A 213 -6.72 22.09 -26.82
N PHE A 214 -5.62 21.37 -26.75
CA PHE A 214 -4.56 21.41 -27.81
C PHE A 214 -4.49 20.12 -28.63
N GLY A 215 -5.25 19.10 -28.29
CA GLY A 215 -5.12 17.76 -28.85
C GLY A 215 -3.99 16.95 -28.18
N HIS A 216 -3.98 15.66 -28.44
CA HIS A 216 -2.87 14.79 -28.02
C HIS A 216 -1.65 15.07 -28.91
N SER A 217 -0.50 15.32 -28.32
CA SER A 217 0.79 15.47 -28.99
C SER A 217 1.33 14.13 -29.41
#